data_350e0c4922af54ed0a04eef027c8546f
#
_entry.id   350e0c4922af54ed0a04eef027c8546f
#
_cell.length_a   1.000
_cell.length_b   1.000
_cell.length_c   1.000
_cell.angle_alpha   90.00
_cell.angle_beta   90.00
_cell.angle_gamma   90.00
#
_symmetry.space_group_name_H-M   'P 1'
#
loop_
_entity.id
_entity.type
_entity.pdbx_description
1 polymer ?
#
loop_
_entity_poly.entity_id
_entity_poly.type
_entity_poly.pdbx_seq_one_letter_code
_entity_poly.pdbx_strand_id
1 'polypeptide(L)'
;MQGLRMQQTMPEDRSGWHHIDAGPHLEILFHPDRRLAGREDQIERPSIVVAVAGKHQQALRFDPFSMGAHYHIRPGLAEQIPLPVAEGQSPLDAIMAFFEKPLRFRGLLALAEEDDVASQLRDEELKKAASQIRARAAAHKDAAA
;
A
#
# COMPACT_ATOMS: atom_id res chain seq x y z
N MET A 1 -8.09 -20.42 -23.94
CA MET A 1 -8.42 -20.26 -22.52
C MET A 1 -7.93 -18.91 -22.04
N GLN A 2 -8.80 -18.17 -21.42
CA GLN A 2 -8.40 -16.91 -20.82
C GLN A 2 -7.32 -17.20 -19.77
N GLY A 3 -6.24 -16.44 -19.79
CA GLY A 3 -5.18 -16.62 -18.82
C GLY A 3 -5.69 -16.53 -17.38
N LEU A 4 -5.24 -17.44 -16.54
CA LEU A 4 -5.53 -17.34 -15.13
C LEU A 4 -4.86 -16.09 -14.57
N ARG A 5 -5.64 -15.24 -13.91
CA ARG A 5 -5.06 -14.13 -13.16
C ARG A 5 -4.37 -14.69 -11.94
N MET A 6 -3.15 -14.29 -11.73
CA MET A 6 -2.38 -14.69 -10.56
C MET A 6 -2.25 -13.50 -9.62
N GLN A 7 -2.34 -13.79 -8.32
CA GLN A 7 -2.08 -12.80 -7.28
C GLN A 7 -0.65 -12.30 -7.44
N GLN A 8 -0.48 -10.98 -7.40
CA GLN A 8 0.84 -10.37 -7.56
C GLN A 8 1.73 -10.66 -6.35
N THR A 9 3.00 -10.87 -6.62
CA THR A 9 3.98 -11.11 -5.57
C THR A 9 4.57 -9.81 -5.07
N MET A 10 5.18 -9.88 -3.89
CA MET A 10 5.98 -8.77 -3.36
C MET A 10 7.15 -8.50 -4.30
N PRO A 11 7.65 -7.26 -4.37
CA PRO A 11 8.77 -6.93 -5.24
C PRO A 11 9.99 -7.80 -4.94
N GLU A 12 10.57 -8.41 -5.99
CA GLU A 12 11.84 -9.14 -5.85
C GLU A 12 13.00 -8.16 -5.80
N ASP A 13 12.99 -7.19 -6.70
CA ASP A 13 13.94 -6.09 -6.66
C ASP A 13 13.39 -5.02 -5.71
N ARG A 14 14.07 -4.84 -4.60
CA ARG A 14 13.63 -3.92 -3.55
C ARG A 14 14.29 -2.54 -3.62
N SER A 15 14.98 -2.25 -4.71
CA SER A 15 15.57 -0.93 -4.94
C SER A 15 14.47 0.14 -4.91
N GLY A 16 14.67 1.18 -4.10
CA GLY A 16 13.69 2.25 -3.96
C GLY A 16 12.53 1.93 -3.02
N TRP A 17 12.37 0.67 -2.60
CA TRP A 17 11.35 0.30 -1.62
C TRP A 17 11.89 0.42 -0.21
N HIS A 18 11.11 1.03 0.67
CA HIS A 18 11.44 1.18 2.09
C HIS A 18 10.62 0.20 2.90
N HIS A 19 11.29 -0.54 3.77
CA HIS A 19 10.61 -1.42 4.71
C HIS A 19 9.92 -0.57 5.78
N ILE A 20 8.64 -0.85 6.01
CA ILE A 20 7.81 -0.16 6.99
C ILE A 20 7.51 -1.16 8.11
N ASP A 21 7.83 -0.79 9.35
CA ASP A 21 7.58 -1.65 10.49
C ASP A 21 6.10 -1.55 10.91
N ALA A 22 5.41 -2.68 10.83
CA ALA A 22 4.02 -2.81 11.24
C ALA A 22 3.84 -4.02 12.17
N GLY A 23 4.90 -4.38 12.91
CA GLY A 23 4.89 -5.53 13.79
C GLY A 23 5.24 -6.83 13.08
N PRO A 24 5.12 -7.98 13.78
CA PRO A 24 5.61 -9.26 13.27
C PRO A 24 4.70 -9.94 12.26
N HIS A 25 3.46 -9.49 12.11
CA HIS A 25 2.46 -10.21 11.30
C HIS A 25 2.36 -9.74 9.86
N LEU A 26 2.89 -8.55 9.54
CA LEU A 26 2.82 -7.97 8.21
C LEU A 26 4.19 -7.61 7.69
N GLU A 27 4.35 -7.71 6.37
CA GLU A 27 5.46 -7.11 5.64
C GLU A 27 4.90 -5.98 4.80
N ILE A 28 5.36 -4.77 5.02
CA ILE A 28 4.91 -3.59 4.27
C ILE A 28 6.12 -2.93 3.65
N LEU A 29 6.01 -2.65 2.34
CA LEU A 29 7.02 -1.91 1.60
C LEU A 29 6.38 -0.66 1.00
N PHE A 30 7.09 0.45 1.07
CA PHE A 30 6.66 1.73 0.52
C PHE A 30 7.68 2.23 -0.50
N HIS A 31 7.20 2.59 -1.69
CA HIS A 31 8.00 3.27 -2.70
C HIS A 31 7.44 4.68 -2.88
N PRO A 32 8.23 5.73 -2.65
CA PRO A 32 7.70 7.09 -2.72
C PRO A 32 7.32 7.55 -4.12
N ASP A 33 7.93 6.98 -5.16
CA ASP A 33 7.59 7.37 -6.54
C ASP A 33 8.04 6.28 -7.51
N ARG A 34 7.22 5.22 -7.62
CA ARG A 34 7.51 4.11 -8.52
C ARG A 34 7.04 4.45 -9.93
N ARG A 35 7.91 5.01 -10.73
CA ARG A 35 7.60 5.31 -12.13
C ARG A 35 7.75 4.07 -12.98
N LEU A 36 6.75 3.81 -13.81
CA LEU A 36 6.80 2.69 -14.73
C LEU A 36 7.59 3.08 -15.98
N ALA A 37 8.35 2.14 -16.53
CA ALA A 37 9.10 2.36 -17.76
C ALA A 37 8.15 2.81 -18.89
N GLY A 38 8.55 3.83 -19.63
CA GLY A 38 7.74 4.39 -20.70
C GLY A 38 6.62 5.31 -20.23
N ARG A 39 6.55 5.57 -18.93
CA ARG A 39 5.53 6.42 -18.34
C ARG A 39 6.14 7.53 -17.47
N GLU A 40 7.18 8.14 -17.98
CA GLU A 40 7.83 9.27 -17.32
C GLU A 40 7.05 10.56 -17.55
N ASP A 41 5.73 10.50 -17.38
CA ASP A 41 4.90 11.70 -17.30
C ASP A 41 5.13 12.34 -15.92
N GLN A 42 4.57 13.51 -15.71
CA GLN A 42 4.79 14.26 -14.47
C GLN A 42 3.94 13.72 -13.29
N ILE A 43 3.35 12.55 -13.44
CA ILE A 43 2.44 12.00 -12.45
C ILE A 43 3.24 11.24 -11.40
N GLU A 44 3.06 11.59 -10.12
CA GLU A 44 3.65 10.87 -9.01
C GLU A 44 2.94 9.54 -8.82
N ARG A 45 3.72 8.47 -8.64
CA ARG A 45 3.20 7.10 -8.52
C ARG A 45 3.75 6.40 -7.28
N PRO A 46 3.48 6.92 -6.08
CA PRO A 46 3.86 6.20 -4.87
C PRO A 46 3.06 4.91 -4.75
N SER A 47 3.62 3.93 -4.07
CA SER A 47 2.96 2.64 -3.90
C SER A 47 3.27 2.04 -2.54
N ILE A 48 2.29 1.39 -1.94
CA ILE A 48 2.41 0.68 -0.67
C ILE A 48 1.92 -0.74 -0.91
N VAL A 49 2.80 -1.71 -0.69
CA VAL A 49 2.43 -3.13 -0.84
C VAL A 49 2.44 -3.80 0.52
N VAL A 50 1.44 -4.64 0.77
CA VAL A 50 1.25 -5.31 2.05
C VAL A 50 1.13 -6.81 1.82
N ALA A 51 1.93 -7.58 2.54
CA ALA A 51 1.83 -9.03 2.56
C ALA A 51 1.77 -9.52 4.00
N VAL A 52 1.21 -10.70 4.21
CA VAL A 52 1.35 -11.41 5.48
C VAL A 52 2.78 -11.88 5.61
N ALA A 53 3.38 -11.72 6.78
CA ALA A 53 4.77 -12.13 7.02
C ALA A 53 4.97 -13.59 6.64
N GLY A 54 5.99 -13.86 5.83
CA GLY A 54 6.29 -15.20 5.33
C GLY A 54 5.57 -15.59 4.04
N LYS A 55 4.63 -14.79 3.56
CA LYS A 55 3.96 -15.03 2.28
C LYS A 55 4.57 -14.12 1.21
N HIS A 56 4.65 -14.62 -0.02
CA HIS A 56 5.20 -13.86 -1.13
C HIS A 56 4.16 -13.01 -1.86
N GLN A 57 2.89 -13.36 -1.74
CA GLN A 57 1.82 -12.66 -2.45
C GLN A 57 1.39 -11.40 -1.71
N GLN A 58 1.10 -10.36 -2.47
CA GLN A 58 0.52 -9.15 -1.91
C GLN A 58 -0.92 -9.42 -1.48
N ALA A 59 -1.24 -9.09 -0.22
CA ALA A 59 -2.62 -9.12 0.24
C ALA A 59 -3.34 -7.84 -0.16
N LEU A 60 -2.65 -6.70 -0.06
CA LEU A 60 -3.19 -5.38 -0.38
C LEU A 60 -2.12 -4.57 -1.12
N ARG A 61 -2.57 -3.63 -1.96
CA ARG A 61 -1.72 -2.60 -2.52
C ARG A 61 -2.48 -1.29 -2.53
N PHE A 62 -1.83 -0.24 -2.07
CA PHE A 62 -2.38 1.12 -2.08
C PHE A 62 -1.55 1.98 -3.00
N ASP A 63 -2.20 2.65 -3.94
CA ASP A 63 -1.54 3.49 -4.93
C ASP A 63 -2.06 4.92 -4.81
N PRO A 64 -1.47 5.74 -3.91
CA PRO A 64 -1.90 7.13 -3.74
C PRO A 64 -1.35 8.02 -4.86
N PHE A 65 -1.72 7.69 -6.08
CA PHE A 65 -1.30 8.42 -7.26
C PHE A 65 -1.94 9.81 -7.28
N SER A 66 -1.19 10.81 -7.71
CA SER A 66 -1.69 12.19 -7.81
C SER A 66 -2.88 12.28 -8.76
N MET A 67 -2.92 11.40 -9.76
CA MET A 67 -4.02 11.32 -10.71
C MET A 67 -4.61 9.91 -10.64
N GLY A 68 -5.71 9.76 -9.93
CA GLY A 68 -6.40 8.49 -9.85
C GLY A 68 -5.95 7.59 -8.70
N ALA A 69 -6.05 8.10 -7.48
CA ALA A 69 -5.78 7.28 -6.29
C ALA A 69 -6.67 6.04 -6.28
N HIS A 70 -6.11 4.90 -5.94
CA HIS A 70 -6.85 3.64 -5.90
C HIS A 70 -6.13 2.62 -5.00
N TYR A 71 -6.79 1.50 -4.74
CA TYR A 71 -6.16 0.42 -4.01
C TYR A 71 -6.64 -0.93 -4.59
N HIS A 72 -5.94 -1.98 -4.22
CA HIS A 72 -6.23 -3.34 -4.67
C HIS A 72 -6.31 -4.27 -3.49
N ILE A 73 -7.30 -5.15 -3.51
CA ILE A 73 -7.41 -6.28 -2.59
C ILE A 73 -7.00 -7.51 -3.39
N ARG A 74 -5.98 -8.25 -2.92
CA ARG A 74 -5.40 -9.38 -3.63
C ARG A 74 -5.02 -8.99 -5.06
N PRO A 75 -4.05 -8.05 -5.24
CA PRO A 75 -3.72 -7.52 -6.57
C PRO A 75 -3.41 -8.64 -7.56
N GLY A 76 -3.94 -8.51 -8.75
CA GLY A 76 -3.85 -9.53 -9.81
C GLY A 76 -5.06 -10.44 -9.88
N LEU A 77 -5.79 -10.65 -8.77
CA LEU A 77 -7.00 -11.45 -8.75
C LEU A 77 -8.26 -10.60 -8.83
N ALA A 78 -8.21 -9.39 -8.30
CA ALA A 78 -9.34 -8.48 -8.31
C ALA A 78 -8.93 -7.16 -8.99
N GLU A 79 -9.91 -6.42 -9.45
CA GLU A 79 -9.68 -5.14 -10.09
C GLU A 79 -9.33 -4.07 -9.06
N GLN A 80 -8.78 -2.96 -9.54
CA GLN A 80 -8.48 -1.82 -8.69
C GLN A 80 -9.77 -1.15 -8.22
N ILE A 81 -9.71 -0.60 -7.02
CA ILE A 81 -10.84 0.09 -6.40
C ILE A 81 -10.50 1.58 -6.34
N PRO A 82 -11.26 2.44 -7.05
CA PRO A 82 -11.00 3.88 -6.98
C PRO A 82 -11.18 4.40 -5.56
N LEU A 83 -10.33 5.33 -5.16
CA LEU A 83 -10.42 5.97 -3.86
C LEU A 83 -10.74 7.45 -4.05
N PRO A 84 -11.93 7.89 -3.63
CA PRO A 84 -12.24 9.32 -3.64
C PRO A 84 -11.33 10.08 -2.69
N VAL A 85 -10.79 11.19 -3.16
CA VAL A 85 -9.95 12.09 -2.37
C VAL A 85 -10.73 13.37 -2.15
N ALA A 86 -10.93 13.73 -0.89
CA ALA A 86 -11.69 14.93 -0.53
C ALA A 86 -10.91 16.19 -0.91
N GLU A 87 -11.62 17.28 -1.13
CA GLU A 87 -10.97 18.56 -1.38
C GLU A 87 -10.08 18.93 -0.18
N GLY A 88 -8.86 19.37 -0.47
CA GLY A 88 -7.87 19.69 0.55
C GLY A 88 -7.15 18.49 1.15
N GLN A 89 -7.52 17.28 0.76
CA GLN A 89 -6.88 16.04 1.21
C GLN A 89 -5.93 15.55 0.13
N SER A 90 -4.73 15.09 0.51
CA SER A 90 -3.84 14.46 -0.46
C SER A 90 -4.25 13.00 -0.69
N PRO A 91 -3.86 12.40 -1.84
CA PRO A 91 -4.06 10.97 -2.05
C PRO A 91 -3.44 10.12 -0.94
N LEU A 92 -2.25 10.51 -0.46
CA LEU A 92 -1.61 9.79 0.64
C LEU A 92 -2.43 9.87 1.92
N ASP A 93 -3.00 11.03 2.25
CA ASP A 93 -3.86 11.17 3.42
C ASP A 93 -5.07 10.24 3.34
N ALA A 94 -5.67 10.11 2.17
CA ALA A 94 -6.80 9.22 1.96
C ALA A 94 -6.41 7.77 2.23
N ILE A 95 -5.21 7.36 1.79
CA ILE A 95 -4.70 6.01 2.04
C ILE A 95 -4.35 5.82 3.52
N MET A 96 -3.69 6.81 4.12
CA MET A 96 -3.30 6.70 5.53
C MET A 96 -4.51 6.56 6.46
N ALA A 97 -5.68 7.03 6.06
CA ALA A 97 -6.90 6.85 6.82
C ALA A 97 -7.23 5.35 7.05
N PHE A 98 -6.85 4.48 6.12
CA PHE A 98 -7.03 3.02 6.32
C PHE A 98 -6.16 2.51 7.46
N PHE A 99 -4.95 3.00 7.59
CA PHE A 99 -4.01 2.58 8.65
C PHE A 99 -4.38 3.23 9.99
N GLU A 100 -4.78 4.48 9.96
CA GLU A 100 -5.08 5.27 11.15
C GLU A 100 -6.45 4.93 11.74
N LYS A 101 -7.27 4.22 10.98
CA LYS A 101 -8.54 3.65 11.44
C LYS A 101 -8.44 2.12 11.35
N PRO A 102 -7.89 1.47 12.38
CA PRO A 102 -7.51 0.05 12.29
C PRO A 102 -8.65 -0.90 11.88
N LEU A 103 -9.89 -0.58 12.21
CA LEU A 103 -11.02 -1.42 11.77
C LEU A 103 -11.15 -1.44 10.25
N ARG A 104 -10.84 -0.34 9.57
CA ARG A 104 -10.87 -0.28 8.11
C ARG A 104 -9.78 -1.17 7.51
N PHE A 105 -8.58 -1.11 8.07
CA PHE A 105 -7.46 -1.93 7.60
C PHE A 105 -7.78 -3.42 7.79
N ARG A 106 -8.26 -3.78 8.97
CA ARG A 106 -8.65 -5.17 9.26
C ARG A 106 -9.74 -5.67 8.32
N GLY A 107 -10.70 -4.80 8.00
CA GLY A 107 -11.75 -5.13 7.04
C GLY A 107 -11.21 -5.46 5.67
N LEU A 108 -10.20 -4.71 5.19
CA LEU A 108 -9.56 -4.99 3.91
C LEU A 108 -8.82 -6.33 3.95
N LEU A 109 -8.11 -6.64 5.04
CA LEU A 109 -7.44 -7.93 5.17
C LEU A 109 -8.43 -9.08 5.21
N ALA A 110 -9.57 -8.90 5.85
CA ALA A 110 -10.62 -9.91 5.84
C ALA A 110 -11.14 -10.16 4.43
N LEU A 111 -11.33 -9.10 3.65
CA LEU A 111 -11.72 -9.22 2.24
C LEU A 111 -10.63 -9.91 1.42
N ALA A 112 -9.37 -9.79 1.82
CA ALA A 112 -8.25 -10.48 1.18
C ALA A 112 -8.08 -11.91 1.69
N GLU A 113 -9.03 -12.43 2.46
CA GLU A 113 -9.00 -13.77 3.05
C GLU A 113 -7.84 -13.98 4.03
N GLU A 114 -7.47 -12.91 4.75
CA GLU A 114 -6.42 -12.92 5.76
C GLU A 114 -7.00 -12.61 7.15
N ASP A 115 -8.14 -13.23 7.48
CA ASP A 115 -8.86 -12.98 8.74
C ASP A 115 -8.02 -13.29 9.97
N ASP A 116 -7.23 -14.39 9.92
CA ASP A 116 -6.41 -14.81 11.05
C ASP A 116 -5.38 -13.73 11.41
N VAL A 117 -4.74 -13.15 10.40
CA VAL A 117 -3.77 -12.09 10.61
C VAL A 117 -4.47 -10.81 11.07
N ALA A 118 -5.61 -10.49 10.45
CA ALA A 118 -6.37 -9.29 10.82
C ALA A 118 -6.67 -9.25 12.32
N SER A 119 -7.02 -10.40 12.90
CA SER A 119 -7.36 -10.49 14.32
C SER A 119 -6.15 -10.36 15.26
N GLN A 120 -4.93 -10.53 14.74
CA GLN A 120 -3.70 -10.47 15.51
C GLN A 120 -3.04 -9.10 15.49
N LEU A 121 -3.46 -8.20 14.61
CA LEU A 121 -2.86 -6.89 14.47
C LEU A 121 -3.22 -6.00 15.66
N ARG A 122 -2.25 -5.20 16.08
CA ARG A 122 -2.43 -4.21 17.14
C ARG A 122 -2.61 -2.84 16.52
N ASP A 123 -3.48 -2.03 17.10
CA ASP A 123 -3.76 -0.69 16.59
C ASP A 123 -2.50 0.17 16.51
N GLU A 124 -1.62 0.07 17.52
CA GLU A 124 -0.37 0.85 17.55
C GLU A 124 0.54 0.48 16.38
N GLU A 125 0.53 -0.79 15.96
CA GLU A 125 1.37 -1.24 14.85
C GLU A 125 0.96 -0.58 13.53
N LEU A 126 -0.34 -0.47 13.30
CA LEU A 126 -0.87 0.17 12.11
C LEU A 126 -0.65 1.68 12.12
N LYS A 127 -0.82 2.31 13.27
CA LYS A 127 -0.58 3.76 13.41
C LYS A 127 0.90 4.08 13.25
N LYS A 128 1.77 3.23 13.78
CA LYS A 128 3.22 3.38 13.60
C LYS A 128 3.60 3.26 12.13
N ALA A 129 3.02 2.30 11.43
CA ALA A 129 3.27 2.14 10.00
C ALA A 129 2.88 3.40 9.24
N ALA A 130 1.72 3.98 9.53
CA ALA A 130 1.28 5.23 8.89
C ALA A 130 2.28 6.37 9.14
N SER A 131 2.76 6.50 10.37
CA SER A 131 3.74 7.54 10.71
C SER A 131 5.04 7.38 9.92
N GLN A 132 5.52 6.15 9.76
CA GLN A 132 6.73 5.87 8.99
C GLN A 132 6.53 6.18 7.51
N ILE A 133 5.41 5.81 6.95
CA ILE A 133 5.11 6.09 5.54
C ILE A 133 5.07 7.60 5.31
N ARG A 134 4.41 8.35 6.18
CA ARG A 134 4.36 9.81 6.08
C ARG A 134 5.76 10.42 6.16
N ALA A 135 6.60 9.91 7.08
CA ALA A 135 7.98 10.40 7.23
C ALA A 135 8.81 10.13 5.99
N ARG A 136 8.69 8.95 5.40
CA ARG A 136 9.40 8.60 4.17
C ARG A 136 8.94 9.44 2.99
N ALA A 137 7.63 9.69 2.89
CA ALA A 137 7.08 10.52 1.82
C ALA A 137 7.57 11.96 1.93
N ALA A 138 7.60 12.53 3.15
CA ALA A 138 8.10 13.87 3.39
C ALA A 138 9.59 13.98 3.07
N ALA A 139 10.39 12.99 3.47
CA ALA A 139 11.82 12.96 3.19
C ALA A 139 12.09 12.92 1.68
N HIS A 140 11.29 12.18 0.93
CA HIS A 140 11.42 12.10 -0.52
C HIS A 140 11.13 13.45 -1.19
N LYS A 141 10.09 14.15 -0.76
CA LYS A 141 9.75 15.49 -1.28
C LYS A 141 10.87 16.48 -0.99
N ASP A 142 11.42 16.46 0.21
CA ASP A 142 12.50 17.35 0.60
C ASP A 142 13.76 17.10 -0.25
N ALA A 143 14.06 15.84 -0.49
CA ALA A 143 15.23 15.46 -1.33
C ALA A 143 15.03 15.86 -2.80
N ALA A 144 13.79 15.92 -3.28
CA ALA A 144 13.48 16.29 -4.67
C ALA A 144 13.37 17.80 -4.88
N ALA A 145 13.32 18.57 -3.80
CA ALA A 145 13.17 20.01 -3.86
C ALA A 145 14.45 20.73 -4.36
#